data_f5c7b7c76f4589f9c313074274cd650f
#
_entry.id   f5c7b7c76f4589f9c313074274cd650f
#
_cell.length_a   1.000
_cell.length_b   1.000
_cell.length_c   1.000
_cell.angle_alpha   90.00
_cell.angle_beta   90.00
_cell.angle_gamma   90.00
#
_symmetry.space_group_name_H-M   'P 1'
#
loop_
_entity.id
_entity.type
_entity.pdbx_description
1 polymer ?
#
loop_
_entity_poly.entity_id
_entity_poly.type
_entity_poly.pdbx_seq_one_letter_code
_entity_poly.pdbx_strand_id
1 'polypeptide(L)'
;TGNLASATAAHAAKANMPCYIFAPSDIETAKIAQALSYGAEYISVDGTYDEANRIAAQIGDRKGVGVVNINMRSYYVEGSKTLAYEVAEQLDWNVPNHLIVPTGSGAMLNAICKGFEELQSVSLLDDLSSMHMHCAQPHGCAPIVDAFDKNADKVTAVEQPDTVAKSLAIGDPGDGRYVLKRLKQYNGVAKQTNDKEILDAILLLAKTEGIFTEPAGGVSVS
;
A
#
# COMPACT_ATOMS: atom_id res chain seq x y z
N THR A 1 -0.27 11.41 3.91
CA THR A 1 1.18 11.69 3.90
C THR A 1 1.92 10.64 3.07
N GLY A 2 3.23 10.85 2.84
CA GLY A 2 4.06 9.91 2.09
C GLY A 2 3.64 9.78 0.62
N ASN A 3 3.78 8.57 0.06
CA ASN A 3 3.58 8.31 -1.36
C ASN A 3 2.20 8.72 -1.89
N LEU A 4 1.13 8.50 -1.12
CA LEU A 4 -0.22 8.92 -1.50
C LEU A 4 -0.33 10.44 -1.65
N ALA A 5 0.23 11.19 -0.71
CA ALA A 5 0.20 12.66 -0.77
C ALA A 5 0.96 13.18 -1.99
N SER A 6 2.16 12.64 -2.25
CA SER A 6 2.97 13.01 -3.41
C SER A 6 2.27 12.66 -4.73
N ALA A 7 1.69 11.47 -4.85
CA ALA A 7 0.95 11.06 -6.04
C ALA A 7 -0.28 11.95 -6.27
N THR A 8 -1.04 12.23 -5.22
CA THR A 8 -2.22 13.12 -5.31
C THR A 8 -1.80 14.52 -5.75
N ALA A 9 -0.75 15.08 -5.15
CA ALA A 9 -0.24 16.41 -5.50
C ALA A 9 0.23 16.46 -6.96
N ALA A 10 0.97 15.47 -7.43
CA ALA A 10 1.45 15.40 -8.82
C ALA A 10 0.29 15.37 -9.83
N HIS A 11 -0.72 14.54 -9.59
CA HIS A 11 -1.89 14.45 -10.46
C HIS A 11 -2.77 15.70 -10.40
N ALA A 12 -2.96 16.29 -9.22
CA ALA A 12 -3.68 17.55 -9.06
C ALA A 12 -2.99 18.70 -9.82
N ALA A 13 -1.66 18.80 -9.70
CA ALA A 13 -0.86 19.78 -10.46
C ALA A 13 -1.04 19.63 -11.96
N LYS A 14 -0.93 18.38 -12.47
CA LYS A 14 -1.14 18.08 -13.89
C LYS A 14 -2.54 18.43 -14.38
N ALA A 15 -3.54 18.28 -13.52
CA ALA A 15 -4.92 18.61 -13.80
C ALA A 15 -5.26 20.09 -13.52
N ASN A 16 -4.31 20.90 -13.09
CA ASN A 16 -4.49 22.29 -12.66
C ASN A 16 -5.57 22.43 -11.57
N MET A 17 -5.56 21.51 -10.61
CA MET A 17 -6.49 21.47 -9.48
C MET A 17 -5.77 21.85 -8.18
N PRO A 18 -6.42 22.60 -7.26
CA PRO A 18 -5.86 22.84 -5.94
C PRO A 18 -5.73 21.52 -5.16
N CYS A 19 -4.63 21.37 -4.42
CA CYS A 19 -4.35 20.20 -3.61
C CYS A 19 -3.94 20.63 -2.19
N TYR A 20 -4.57 20.06 -1.18
CA TYR A 20 -4.30 20.32 0.23
C TYR A 20 -3.87 19.02 0.92
N ILE A 21 -2.74 19.09 1.63
CA ILE A 21 -2.19 17.95 2.38
C ILE A 21 -2.33 18.22 3.87
N PHE A 22 -3.16 17.44 4.54
CA PHE A 22 -3.28 17.46 6.00
C PHE A 22 -2.33 16.46 6.61
N ALA A 23 -1.48 16.88 7.54
CA ALA A 23 -0.59 16.00 8.26
C ALA A 23 -0.22 16.53 9.64
N PRO A 24 0.22 15.68 10.58
CA PRO A 24 0.72 16.10 11.88
C PRO A 24 1.84 17.13 11.77
N SER A 25 1.92 18.04 12.73
CA SER A 25 2.90 19.13 12.76
C SER A 25 4.35 18.64 12.92
N ASP A 26 4.55 17.45 13.49
CA ASP A 26 5.83 16.80 13.73
C ASP A 26 6.33 15.94 12.56
N ILE A 27 5.62 15.97 11.41
CA ILE A 27 6.03 15.18 10.24
C ILE A 27 7.39 15.65 9.71
N GLU A 28 8.22 14.68 9.33
CA GLU A 28 9.51 14.94 8.70
C GLU A 28 9.36 15.75 7.40
N THR A 29 10.09 16.84 7.26
CA THR A 29 10.03 17.72 6.08
C THR A 29 10.26 16.96 4.77
N ALA A 30 11.12 15.95 4.77
CA ALA A 30 11.38 15.12 3.58
C ALA A 30 10.11 14.42 3.05
N LYS A 31 9.17 14.06 3.93
CA LYS A 31 7.92 13.36 3.54
C LYS A 31 6.89 14.26 2.86
N ILE A 32 7.01 15.57 3.02
CA ILE A 32 6.10 16.56 2.42
C ILE A 32 6.76 17.34 1.28
N ALA A 33 8.09 17.39 1.23
CA ALA A 33 8.85 18.19 0.27
C ALA A 33 8.43 17.92 -1.19
N GLN A 34 8.24 16.64 -1.55
CA GLN A 34 7.82 16.27 -2.89
C GLN A 34 6.41 16.80 -3.22
N ALA A 35 5.45 16.67 -2.31
CA ALA A 35 4.10 17.19 -2.52
C ALA A 35 4.09 18.72 -2.65
N LEU A 36 4.89 19.42 -1.84
CA LEU A 36 5.06 20.88 -1.93
C LEU A 36 5.69 21.32 -3.26
N SER A 37 6.64 20.55 -3.79
CA SER A 37 7.25 20.86 -5.09
C SER A 37 6.27 20.77 -6.27
N TYR A 38 5.17 20.03 -6.12
CA TYR A 38 4.05 20.01 -7.07
C TYR A 38 3.02 21.13 -6.84
N GLY A 39 3.27 22.02 -5.88
CA GLY A 39 2.38 23.16 -5.59
C GLY A 39 1.22 22.83 -4.64
N ALA A 40 1.26 21.69 -3.95
CA ALA A 40 0.27 21.41 -2.92
C ALA A 40 0.46 22.32 -1.69
N GLU A 41 -0.64 22.70 -1.06
CA GLU A 41 -0.62 23.43 0.20
C GLU A 41 -0.59 22.46 1.39
N TYR A 42 0.37 22.65 2.29
CA TYR A 42 0.47 21.86 3.51
C TYR A 42 -0.30 22.51 4.65
N ILE A 43 -1.19 21.76 5.26
CA ILE A 43 -1.96 22.15 6.43
C ILE A 43 -1.46 21.33 7.61
N SER A 44 -0.69 21.99 8.48
CA SER A 44 -0.17 21.43 9.72
C SER A 44 -1.30 21.26 10.72
N VAL A 45 -1.42 20.05 11.27
CA VAL A 45 -2.38 19.72 12.33
C VAL A 45 -1.60 19.43 13.61
N ASP A 46 -1.88 20.19 14.65
CA ASP A 46 -1.34 19.93 15.98
C ASP A 46 -2.09 18.75 16.60
N GLY A 47 -1.63 17.53 16.32
CA GLY A 47 -2.28 16.30 16.71
C GLY A 47 -1.78 15.09 15.94
N THR A 48 -2.48 13.97 16.11
CA THR A 48 -2.16 12.67 15.49
C THR A 48 -2.59 12.60 14.02
N TYR A 49 -2.14 11.53 13.34
CA TYR A 49 -2.61 11.20 11.99
C TYR A 49 -4.15 11.03 11.94
N ASP A 50 -4.75 10.43 12.97
CA ASP A 50 -6.20 10.23 13.05
C ASP A 50 -6.95 11.57 13.20
N GLU A 51 -6.38 12.52 13.93
CA GLU A 51 -6.94 13.86 14.02
C GLU A 51 -6.84 14.61 12.70
N ALA A 52 -5.71 14.52 12.01
CA ALA A 52 -5.56 15.10 10.67
C ALA A 52 -6.59 14.49 9.68
N ASN A 53 -6.78 13.19 9.71
CA ASN A 53 -7.81 12.49 8.92
C ASN A 53 -9.23 12.96 9.26
N ARG A 54 -9.55 13.09 10.55
CA ARG A 54 -10.86 13.56 11.01
C ARG A 54 -11.14 14.99 10.54
N ILE A 55 -10.14 15.89 10.64
CA ILE A 55 -10.27 17.28 10.17
C ILE A 55 -10.46 17.31 8.65
N ALA A 56 -9.65 16.55 7.90
CA ALA A 56 -9.79 16.45 6.44
C ALA A 56 -11.17 15.95 6.04
N ALA A 57 -11.71 14.92 6.71
CA ALA A 57 -13.05 14.42 6.46
C ALA A 57 -14.12 15.49 6.69
N GLN A 58 -14.07 16.19 7.82
CA GLN A 58 -15.02 17.28 8.15
C GLN A 58 -14.98 18.42 7.13
N ILE A 59 -13.80 18.77 6.64
CA ILE A 59 -13.64 19.79 5.61
C ILE A 59 -14.19 19.27 4.28
N GLY A 60 -13.89 18.03 3.93
CA GLY A 60 -14.44 17.36 2.75
C GLY A 60 -15.97 17.44 2.70
N ASP A 61 -16.61 17.04 3.79
CA ASP A 61 -18.09 17.07 3.90
C ASP A 61 -18.66 18.49 3.84
N ARG A 62 -18.04 19.45 4.55
CA ARG A 62 -18.54 20.83 4.62
C ARG A 62 -18.34 21.63 3.33
N LYS A 63 -17.25 21.36 2.62
CA LYS A 63 -16.83 22.12 1.43
C LYS A 63 -17.13 21.40 0.11
N GLY A 64 -17.59 20.14 0.17
CA GLY A 64 -17.83 19.31 -1.02
C GLY A 64 -16.55 19.00 -1.79
N VAL A 65 -15.39 18.88 -1.10
CA VAL A 65 -14.11 18.54 -1.73
C VAL A 65 -13.79 17.06 -1.55
N GLY A 66 -13.12 16.48 -2.54
CA GLY A 66 -12.68 15.10 -2.51
C GLY A 66 -11.54 14.87 -1.53
N VAL A 67 -11.69 13.92 -0.61
CA VAL A 67 -10.64 13.44 0.29
C VAL A 67 -10.28 12.03 -0.14
N VAL A 68 -9.08 11.85 -0.72
CA VAL A 68 -8.70 10.66 -1.49
C VAL A 68 -8.83 9.37 -0.70
N ASN A 69 -8.38 9.34 0.55
CA ASN A 69 -8.41 8.14 1.39
C ASN A 69 -9.70 8.01 2.24
N ILE A 70 -10.68 8.88 2.08
CA ILE A 70 -11.94 8.89 2.85
C ILE A 70 -13.14 8.76 1.91
N ASN A 71 -13.69 9.88 1.44
CA ASN A 71 -14.89 9.86 0.60
C ASN A 71 -14.62 9.46 -0.87
N MET A 72 -13.36 9.52 -1.33
CA MET A 72 -12.93 9.02 -2.63
C MET A 72 -12.23 7.65 -2.56
N ARG A 73 -12.35 6.92 -1.45
CA ARG A 73 -11.66 5.64 -1.21
C ARG A 73 -11.91 4.60 -2.32
N SER A 74 -13.10 4.55 -2.89
CA SER A 74 -13.42 3.62 -3.99
C SER A 74 -12.51 3.84 -5.20
N TYR A 75 -12.31 5.09 -5.61
CA TYR A 75 -11.42 5.44 -6.72
C TYR A 75 -9.94 5.15 -6.38
N TYR A 76 -9.54 5.42 -5.15
CA TYR A 76 -8.19 5.10 -4.67
C TYR A 76 -7.91 3.60 -4.76
N VAL A 77 -8.83 2.75 -4.29
CA VAL A 77 -8.67 1.28 -4.34
C VAL A 77 -8.69 0.78 -5.79
N GLU A 78 -9.60 1.31 -6.63
CA GLU A 78 -9.65 0.97 -8.05
C GLU A 78 -8.35 1.36 -8.77
N GLY A 79 -7.77 2.52 -8.46
CA GLY A 79 -6.49 2.95 -9.05
C GLY A 79 -5.33 1.99 -8.75
N SER A 80 -5.33 1.32 -7.60
CA SER A 80 -4.29 0.36 -7.23
C SER A 80 -4.26 -0.89 -8.12
N LYS A 81 -5.31 -1.19 -8.87
CA LYS A 81 -5.35 -2.30 -9.84
C LYS A 81 -4.38 -2.11 -11.01
N THR A 82 -4.03 -0.86 -11.31
CA THR A 82 -3.09 -0.56 -12.40
C THR A 82 -1.73 -1.22 -12.23
N LEU A 83 -1.33 -1.58 -10.99
CA LEU A 83 -0.15 -2.40 -10.76
C LEU A 83 -0.25 -3.78 -11.43
N ALA A 84 -1.41 -4.44 -11.37
CA ALA A 84 -1.62 -5.72 -12.04
C ALA A 84 -1.56 -5.57 -13.58
N TYR A 85 -2.12 -4.48 -14.10
CA TYR A 85 -2.13 -4.21 -15.54
C TYR A 85 -0.71 -3.96 -16.06
N GLU A 86 0.07 -3.17 -15.33
CA GLU A 86 1.45 -2.86 -15.69
C GLU A 86 2.34 -4.10 -15.59
N VAL A 87 2.18 -4.94 -14.56
CA VAL A 87 2.89 -6.22 -14.45
C VAL A 87 2.53 -7.15 -15.61
N ALA A 88 1.25 -7.31 -15.95
CA ALA A 88 0.82 -8.14 -17.07
C ALA A 88 1.40 -7.65 -18.41
N GLU A 89 1.32 -6.33 -18.67
CA GLU A 89 1.88 -5.72 -19.89
C GLU A 89 3.39 -5.94 -19.98
N GLN A 90 4.14 -5.71 -18.90
CA GLN A 90 5.61 -5.88 -18.87
C GLN A 90 6.07 -7.33 -18.96
N LEU A 91 5.18 -8.28 -18.67
CA LEU A 91 5.40 -9.72 -18.84
C LEU A 91 4.82 -10.24 -20.16
N ASP A 92 4.62 -9.39 -21.16
CA ASP A 92 4.05 -9.76 -22.48
C ASP A 92 2.71 -10.53 -22.33
N TRP A 93 1.85 -10.05 -21.42
CA TRP A 93 0.54 -10.62 -21.08
C TRP A 93 0.60 -12.07 -20.57
N ASN A 94 1.70 -12.43 -19.92
CA ASN A 94 1.81 -13.71 -19.22
C ASN A 94 1.49 -13.54 -17.73
N VAL A 95 0.85 -14.56 -17.16
CA VAL A 95 0.53 -14.60 -15.72
C VAL A 95 1.81 -14.94 -14.94
N PRO A 96 2.21 -14.11 -13.97
CA PRO A 96 3.35 -14.44 -13.11
C PRO A 96 3.01 -15.60 -12.17
N ASN A 97 3.95 -16.53 -11.98
CA ASN A 97 3.71 -17.67 -11.09
C ASN A 97 3.64 -17.25 -9.62
N HIS A 98 4.45 -16.25 -9.22
CA HIS A 98 4.49 -15.78 -7.84
C HIS A 98 4.51 -14.25 -7.80
N LEU A 99 3.69 -13.67 -6.91
CA LEU A 99 3.70 -12.26 -6.56
C LEU A 99 3.88 -12.12 -5.05
N ILE A 100 4.90 -11.39 -4.63
CA ILE A 100 5.16 -11.07 -3.22
C ILE A 100 4.83 -9.59 -3.00
N VAL A 101 3.81 -9.33 -2.20
CA VAL A 101 3.28 -7.98 -2.00
C VAL A 101 3.57 -7.50 -0.58
N PRO A 102 4.27 -6.35 -0.42
CA PRO A 102 4.48 -5.75 0.89
C PRO A 102 3.13 -5.21 1.37
N THR A 103 2.68 -5.68 2.54
CA THR A 103 1.28 -5.53 2.93
C THR A 103 1.15 -4.76 4.24
N GLY A 104 0.60 -3.55 4.17
CA GLY A 104 0.12 -2.79 5.32
C GLY A 104 -1.36 -3.07 5.57
N SER A 105 -2.25 -2.24 5.03
CA SER A 105 -3.73 -2.38 5.20
C SER A 105 -4.33 -3.58 4.45
N GLY A 106 -3.65 -4.09 3.42
CA GLY A 106 -4.15 -5.13 2.52
C GLY A 106 -4.80 -4.61 1.23
N ALA A 107 -5.05 -3.30 1.13
CA ALA A 107 -5.75 -2.71 -0.02
C ALA A 107 -5.03 -2.99 -1.36
N MET A 108 -3.71 -2.81 -1.40
CA MET A 108 -2.91 -3.01 -2.61
C MET A 108 -2.93 -4.47 -3.06
N LEU A 109 -2.70 -5.43 -2.16
CA LEU A 109 -2.74 -6.86 -2.49
C LEU A 109 -4.09 -7.26 -3.06
N ASN A 110 -5.18 -6.85 -2.41
CA ASN A 110 -6.53 -7.14 -2.88
C ASN A 110 -6.81 -6.50 -4.25
N ALA A 111 -6.33 -5.28 -4.49
CA ALA A 111 -6.49 -4.60 -5.77
C ALA A 111 -5.70 -5.27 -6.90
N ILE A 112 -4.47 -5.74 -6.62
CA ILE A 112 -3.67 -6.51 -7.59
C ILE A 112 -4.40 -7.79 -7.98
N CYS A 113 -4.90 -8.58 -7.00
CA CYS A 113 -5.71 -9.76 -7.31
C CYS A 113 -6.91 -9.43 -8.20
N LYS A 114 -7.67 -8.38 -7.83
CA LYS A 114 -8.82 -7.93 -8.61
C LYS A 114 -8.41 -7.52 -10.03
N GLY A 115 -7.30 -6.83 -10.20
CA GLY A 115 -6.79 -6.44 -11.52
C GLY A 115 -6.50 -7.63 -12.43
N PHE A 116 -5.84 -8.67 -11.92
CA PHE A 116 -5.61 -9.90 -12.68
C PHE A 116 -6.93 -10.62 -13.02
N GLU A 117 -7.87 -10.70 -12.08
CA GLU A 117 -9.20 -11.29 -12.33
C GLU A 117 -9.98 -10.53 -13.43
N GLU A 118 -9.87 -9.20 -13.46
CA GLU A 118 -10.49 -8.38 -14.50
C GLU A 118 -9.83 -8.61 -15.86
N LEU A 119 -8.49 -8.66 -15.94
CA LEU A 119 -7.78 -8.97 -17.18
C LEU A 119 -8.16 -10.36 -17.73
N GLN A 120 -8.29 -11.35 -16.85
CA GLN A 120 -8.80 -12.67 -17.24
C GLN A 120 -10.24 -12.60 -17.74
N SER A 121 -11.11 -11.86 -17.06
CA SER A 121 -12.53 -11.76 -17.41
C SER A 121 -12.77 -11.15 -18.79
N VAL A 122 -11.86 -10.31 -19.26
CA VAL A 122 -11.88 -9.71 -20.60
C VAL A 122 -10.98 -10.45 -21.60
N SER A 123 -10.51 -11.64 -21.25
CA SER A 123 -9.69 -12.52 -22.09
C SER A 123 -8.35 -11.90 -22.54
N LEU A 124 -7.79 -11.00 -21.75
CA LEU A 124 -6.43 -10.49 -21.96
C LEU A 124 -5.37 -11.36 -21.29
N LEU A 125 -5.76 -12.13 -20.28
CA LEU A 125 -4.93 -13.15 -19.65
C LEU A 125 -5.64 -14.50 -19.70
N ASP A 126 -4.82 -15.55 -19.73
CA ASP A 126 -5.27 -16.92 -19.62
C ASP A 126 -5.66 -17.27 -18.16
N ASP A 127 -5.64 -18.55 -17.82
CA ASP A 127 -5.98 -19.05 -16.50
C ASP A 127 -5.01 -18.57 -15.42
N LEU A 128 -5.57 -18.08 -14.31
CA LEU A 128 -4.80 -17.62 -13.13
C LEU A 128 -4.44 -18.75 -12.16
N SER A 129 -4.71 -20.02 -12.48
CA SER A 129 -4.50 -21.16 -11.57
C SER A 129 -3.03 -21.37 -11.18
N SER A 130 -2.08 -20.93 -12.02
CA SER A 130 -0.65 -20.99 -11.75
C SER A 130 -0.14 -19.82 -10.88
N MET A 131 -0.96 -18.78 -10.64
CA MET A 131 -0.56 -17.62 -9.89
C MET A 131 -0.67 -17.84 -8.37
N HIS A 132 0.40 -17.57 -7.66
CA HIS A 132 0.45 -17.60 -6.20
C HIS A 132 0.65 -16.17 -5.65
N MET A 133 -0.28 -15.73 -4.81
CA MET A 133 -0.22 -14.40 -4.20
C MET A 133 0.29 -14.49 -2.78
N HIS A 134 1.42 -13.83 -2.47
CA HIS A 134 2.05 -13.87 -1.17
C HIS A 134 1.98 -12.51 -0.46
N CYS A 135 1.80 -12.57 0.86
CA CYS A 135 1.79 -11.42 1.75
C CYS A 135 3.11 -11.34 2.51
N ALA A 136 3.80 -10.21 2.43
CA ALA A 136 4.99 -9.94 3.21
C ALA A 136 4.74 -8.77 4.20
N GLN A 137 5.07 -8.97 5.48
CA GLN A 137 4.94 -7.95 6.52
C GLN A 137 6.22 -7.84 7.36
N PRO A 138 6.52 -6.65 7.93
CA PRO A 138 7.61 -6.52 8.89
C PRO A 138 7.22 -7.20 10.22
N HIS A 139 8.16 -7.90 10.86
CA HIS A 139 7.95 -8.60 12.13
C HIS A 139 7.33 -7.71 13.22
N GLY A 140 7.77 -6.46 13.32
CA GLY A 140 7.26 -5.50 14.31
C GLY A 140 5.81 -5.02 14.04
N CYS A 141 5.20 -5.44 12.92
CA CYS A 141 3.78 -5.19 12.61
C CYS A 141 3.28 -6.20 11.57
N ALA A 142 2.97 -7.43 12.00
CA ALA A 142 2.60 -8.54 11.12
C ALA A 142 1.23 -9.17 11.44
N PRO A 143 0.15 -8.37 11.65
CA PRO A 143 -1.13 -8.89 12.10
C PRO A 143 -1.79 -9.87 11.12
N ILE A 144 -1.54 -9.73 9.81
CA ILE A 144 -2.08 -10.64 8.80
C ILE A 144 -1.31 -11.97 8.80
N VAL A 145 0.02 -11.94 8.95
CA VAL A 145 0.85 -13.14 9.08
C VAL A 145 0.45 -13.92 10.32
N ASP A 146 0.29 -13.25 11.46
CA ASP A 146 -0.13 -13.88 12.71
C ASP A 146 -1.50 -14.57 12.60
N ALA A 147 -2.43 -13.96 11.88
CA ALA A 147 -3.74 -14.55 11.62
C ALA A 147 -3.64 -15.74 10.65
N PHE A 148 -2.81 -15.63 9.62
CA PHE A 148 -2.57 -16.71 8.65
C PHE A 148 -1.96 -17.94 9.31
N ASP A 149 -0.93 -17.78 10.14
CA ASP A 149 -0.26 -18.87 10.84
C ASP A 149 -1.18 -19.59 11.84
N LYS A 150 -2.13 -18.87 12.42
CA LYS A 150 -3.18 -19.39 13.30
C LYS A 150 -4.38 -19.96 12.53
N ASN A 151 -4.36 -19.91 11.19
CA ASN A 151 -5.51 -20.26 10.33
C ASN A 151 -6.82 -19.53 10.77
N ALA A 152 -6.68 -18.29 11.20
CA ALA A 152 -7.81 -17.48 11.66
C ALA A 152 -8.50 -16.78 10.47
N ASP A 153 -9.82 -16.55 10.60
CA ASP A 153 -10.59 -15.79 9.61
C ASP A 153 -10.63 -14.29 9.89
N LYS A 154 -10.09 -13.86 11.03
CA LYS A 154 -10.04 -12.47 11.46
C LYS A 154 -8.63 -12.11 11.91
N VAL A 155 -8.24 -10.90 11.61
CA VAL A 155 -6.98 -10.30 12.05
C VAL A 155 -7.18 -9.70 13.45
N THR A 156 -6.19 -9.89 14.32
CA THR A 156 -6.12 -9.21 15.62
C THR A 156 -5.16 -8.04 15.48
N ALA A 157 -5.57 -6.86 15.92
CA ALA A 157 -4.77 -5.65 15.81
C ALA A 157 -3.46 -5.72 16.63
N VAL A 158 -2.39 -5.13 16.10
CA VAL A 158 -1.14 -4.84 16.81
C VAL A 158 -1.23 -3.41 17.34
N GLU A 159 -1.25 -3.24 18.65
CA GLU A 159 -1.47 -1.92 19.27
C GLU A 159 -0.26 -0.98 19.15
N GLN A 160 0.95 -1.52 19.14
CA GLN A 160 2.20 -0.76 19.09
C GLN A 160 3.11 -1.27 17.96
N PRO A 161 2.84 -0.87 16.71
CA PRO A 161 3.72 -1.21 15.59
C PRO A 161 5.11 -0.60 15.76
N ASP A 162 6.15 -1.43 15.67
CA ASP A 162 7.54 -1.00 15.73
C ASP A 162 8.39 -1.64 14.63
N THR A 163 8.69 -0.89 13.58
CA THR A 163 9.47 -1.33 12.42
C THR A 163 10.06 -0.14 11.67
N VAL A 164 11.15 -0.36 10.96
CA VAL A 164 11.74 0.63 10.02
C VAL A 164 10.83 0.84 8.79
N ALA A 165 10.00 -0.15 8.44
CA ALA A 165 9.05 -0.06 7.33
C ALA A 165 7.78 0.72 7.76
N LYS A 166 7.93 2.00 8.08
CA LYS A 166 6.87 2.86 8.64
C LYS A 166 5.59 2.90 7.79
N SER A 167 5.68 2.80 6.47
CA SER A 167 4.51 2.75 5.57
C SER A 167 3.68 1.46 5.71
N LEU A 168 4.27 0.40 6.29
CA LEU A 168 3.60 -0.88 6.58
C LEU A 168 3.20 -1.03 8.06
N ALA A 169 3.52 -0.06 8.91
CA ALA A 169 3.18 -0.06 10.33
C ALA A 169 1.69 0.22 10.56
N ILE A 170 0.83 -0.63 10.00
CA ILE A 170 -0.63 -0.56 10.10
C ILE A 170 -1.10 -1.69 10.99
N GLY A 171 -1.28 -1.39 12.27
CA GLY A 171 -1.62 -2.38 13.29
C GLY A 171 -3.01 -2.99 13.12
N ASP A 172 -3.99 -2.22 12.64
CA ASP A 172 -5.34 -2.69 12.34
C ASP A 172 -5.63 -2.62 10.83
N PRO A 173 -5.27 -3.66 10.05
CA PRO A 173 -5.43 -3.67 8.61
C PRO A 173 -6.89 -3.86 8.20
N GLY A 174 -7.56 -2.79 7.79
CA GLY A 174 -8.98 -2.79 7.41
C GLY A 174 -9.35 -3.82 6.34
N ASP A 175 -8.42 -4.16 5.45
CA ASP A 175 -8.63 -5.14 4.38
C ASP A 175 -8.00 -6.52 4.68
N GLY A 176 -7.47 -6.74 5.90
CA GLY A 176 -6.75 -7.95 6.29
C GLY A 176 -7.55 -9.24 6.12
N ARG A 177 -8.85 -9.23 6.45
CA ARG A 177 -9.74 -10.37 6.21
C ARG A 177 -9.83 -10.77 4.74
N TYR A 178 -9.81 -9.79 3.85
CA TYR A 178 -9.84 -10.06 2.41
C TYR A 178 -8.50 -10.60 1.92
N VAL A 179 -7.37 -10.13 2.48
CA VAL A 179 -6.04 -10.69 2.19
C VAL A 179 -6.00 -12.18 2.56
N LEU A 180 -6.48 -12.58 3.75
CA LEU A 180 -6.54 -13.98 4.16
C LEU A 180 -7.34 -14.84 3.16
N LYS A 181 -8.45 -14.31 2.63
CA LYS A 181 -9.22 -15.00 1.56
C LYS A 181 -8.44 -15.13 0.27
N ARG A 182 -7.73 -14.05 -0.16
CA ARG A 182 -6.89 -14.06 -1.36
C ARG A 182 -5.74 -15.07 -1.26
N LEU A 183 -5.08 -15.14 -0.11
CA LEU A 183 -4.03 -16.13 0.13
C LEU A 183 -4.55 -17.56 -0.03
N LYS A 184 -5.72 -17.86 0.51
CA LYS A 184 -6.37 -19.17 0.32
C LYS A 184 -6.75 -19.43 -1.15
N GLN A 185 -7.34 -18.43 -1.81
CA GLN A 185 -7.78 -18.51 -3.21
C GLN A 185 -6.63 -18.78 -4.18
N TYR A 186 -5.49 -18.11 -3.97
CA TYR A 186 -4.31 -18.16 -4.83
C TYR A 186 -3.21 -19.07 -4.28
N ASN A 187 -3.54 -19.95 -3.34
CA ASN A 187 -2.59 -20.90 -2.73
C ASN A 187 -1.27 -20.22 -2.30
N GLY A 188 -1.39 -19.03 -1.74
CA GLY A 188 -0.27 -18.19 -1.31
C GLY A 188 0.10 -18.43 0.14
N VAL A 189 1.17 -17.76 0.57
CA VAL A 189 1.64 -17.76 1.96
C VAL A 189 1.78 -16.34 2.48
N ALA A 190 1.75 -16.18 3.80
CA ALA A 190 2.12 -14.95 4.48
C ALA A 190 3.42 -15.18 5.26
N LYS A 191 4.35 -14.22 5.16
CA LYS A 191 5.64 -14.27 5.86
C LYS A 191 5.99 -12.92 6.44
N GLN A 192 6.75 -12.96 7.52
CA GLN A 192 7.30 -11.76 8.18
C GLN A 192 8.82 -11.79 8.17
N THR A 193 9.42 -10.59 8.15
CA THR A 193 10.85 -10.37 8.12
C THR A 193 11.24 -9.32 9.16
N ASN A 194 12.41 -9.45 9.76
CA ASN A 194 12.89 -8.49 10.76
C ASN A 194 13.55 -7.27 10.12
N ASP A 195 13.70 -6.18 10.89
CA ASP A 195 14.23 -4.92 10.39
C ASP A 195 15.66 -5.02 9.82
N LYS A 196 16.49 -5.91 10.37
CA LYS A 196 17.84 -6.13 9.83
C LYS A 196 17.77 -6.77 8.43
N GLU A 197 16.96 -7.79 8.26
CA GLU A 197 16.76 -8.46 6.95
C GLU A 197 16.20 -7.48 5.92
N ILE A 198 15.27 -6.60 6.33
CA ILE A 198 14.72 -5.54 5.46
C ILE A 198 15.84 -4.62 4.96
N LEU A 199 16.71 -4.14 5.85
CA LEU A 199 17.82 -3.26 5.47
C LEU A 199 18.86 -3.97 4.60
N ASP A 200 19.19 -5.22 4.92
CA ASP A 200 20.09 -6.05 4.11
C ASP A 200 19.50 -6.29 2.70
N ALA A 201 18.19 -6.52 2.59
CA ALA A 201 17.49 -6.69 1.32
C ALA A 201 17.49 -5.42 0.44
N ILE A 202 17.34 -4.23 1.04
CA ILE A 202 17.48 -2.95 0.31
C ILE A 202 18.88 -2.85 -0.30
N LEU A 203 19.91 -3.18 0.48
CA LEU A 203 21.30 -3.12 0.01
C LEU A 203 21.59 -4.20 -1.06
N LEU A 204 21.01 -5.38 -0.91
CA LEU A 204 21.10 -6.44 -1.91
C LEU A 204 20.51 -5.97 -3.24
N LEU A 205 19.27 -5.51 -3.23
CA LEU A 205 18.56 -5.03 -4.42
C LEU A 205 19.32 -3.89 -5.11
N ALA A 206 19.85 -2.95 -4.33
CA ALA A 206 20.64 -1.85 -4.88
C ALA A 206 21.93 -2.34 -5.57
N LYS A 207 22.59 -3.36 -5.03
CA LYS A 207 23.86 -3.91 -5.59
C LYS A 207 23.63 -4.81 -6.81
N THR A 208 22.53 -5.57 -6.83
CA THR A 208 22.28 -6.56 -7.90
C THR A 208 21.49 -5.98 -9.05
N GLU A 209 20.48 -5.14 -8.77
CA GLU A 209 19.54 -4.63 -9.76
C GLU A 209 19.66 -3.11 -9.99
N GLY A 210 20.50 -2.39 -9.22
CA GLY A 210 20.58 -0.94 -9.28
C GLY A 210 19.33 -0.21 -8.79
N ILE A 211 18.46 -0.89 -8.02
CA ILE A 211 17.22 -0.33 -7.48
C ILE A 211 17.39 -0.03 -6.00
N PHE A 212 17.31 1.25 -5.63
CA PHE A 212 17.31 1.68 -4.23
C PHE A 212 15.87 1.94 -3.80
N THR A 213 15.30 1.02 -3.02
CA THR A 213 13.90 1.06 -2.58
C THR A 213 13.76 1.60 -1.15
N GLU A 214 12.53 2.03 -0.80
CA GLU A 214 12.16 2.27 0.60
C GLU A 214 12.05 0.94 1.39
N PRO A 215 11.98 0.98 2.74
CA PRO A 215 11.89 -0.24 3.55
C PRO A 215 10.73 -1.16 3.19
N ALA A 216 9.59 -0.63 2.73
CA ALA A 216 8.48 -1.45 2.26
C ALA A 216 8.86 -2.38 1.10
N GLY A 217 9.65 -1.89 0.13
CA GLY A 217 10.17 -2.74 -0.94
C GLY A 217 11.18 -3.79 -0.41
N GLY A 218 11.99 -3.42 0.60
CA GLY A 218 12.88 -4.36 1.29
C GLY A 218 12.15 -5.54 1.91
N VAL A 219 10.95 -5.34 2.45
CA VAL A 219 10.09 -6.41 3.02
C VAL A 219 9.72 -7.47 1.98
N SER A 220 9.60 -7.10 0.71
CA SER A 220 9.26 -8.06 -0.35
C SER A 220 10.46 -8.87 -0.84
N VAL A 221 11.67 -8.36 -0.64
CA VAL A 221 12.91 -8.97 -1.14
C VAL A 221 13.58 -9.83 -0.07
N SER A 222 13.36 -9.52 1.21
CA SER A 222 13.90 -10.26 2.35
C SER A 222 13.18 -11.58 2.58
#